data_2c5be0c0dfcf7096262ee02f0999bb37
#
_entry.id   2c5be0c0dfcf7096262ee02f0999bb37
#
_cell.length_a   1.000
_cell.length_b   1.000
_cell.length_c   1.000
_cell.angle_alpha   90.00
_cell.angle_beta   90.00
_cell.angle_gamma   90.00
#
_symmetry.space_group_name_H-M   'P 1'
#
loop_
_entity.id
_entity.type
_entity.pdbx_description
1 polymer ?
#
loop_
_entity_poly.entity_id
_entity_poly.type
_entity_poly.pdbx_seq_one_letter_code
_entity_poly.pdbx_strand_id
1 'polypeptide(L)'
;MDQADIILKSYYVVMRDGVRIAVSVWLARKAESVNPRPAVLVTTRYWRAIAFRQDRPEYQNSFAMASHLWQRGYTLVLCDARGSGASFGTREIEMSPDEVADIGEVIEWIAAQPWCDGHVATSGTSYSADTTFLSFVTNPPPLKVGVSRAVDYDVYRHLMAPGGIVNTWMAQVWGELTGAQDRNDAESLFAGRPDEMINNVIGVRPVDADKDGAMLAEAIADHQTNFNTQNAVRLFEFADSTIPGRPDLSIKFISIYHYQDEMQASATPIVYRAGWYDSGTALGAMSIFTSLSNPKRIIVGPWNHVGNYRADPFQAGDGTTPKAIPMESVYALATASLDASFKEDATPLEMDVLEYYTLGENKWKSTHVWPLPETRMERMYLSADSTLRVDQSPPEFS
;
A
#
# COMPACT_ATOMS: atom_id res chain seq x y z
N MET A 1 -24.72 6.52 -14.65
CA MET A 1 -24.83 7.42 -13.49
C MET A 1 -23.73 8.45 -13.60
N ASP A 2 -24.09 9.70 -13.47
CA ASP A 2 -23.13 10.80 -13.61
C ASP A 2 -22.12 10.79 -12.44
N GLN A 3 -20.87 11.19 -12.69
CA GLN A 3 -19.83 11.35 -11.66
C GLN A 3 -20.28 12.27 -10.50
N ALA A 4 -21.34 13.04 -10.69
CA ALA A 4 -21.91 13.98 -9.72
C ALA A 4 -22.71 13.32 -8.57
N ASP A 5 -22.91 11.99 -8.59
CA ASP A 5 -23.84 11.33 -7.67
C ASP A 5 -23.23 10.81 -6.37
N ILE A 6 -21.92 10.97 -6.17
CA ILE A 6 -21.23 10.55 -4.92
C ILE A 6 -20.74 11.75 -4.10
N ILE A 7 -20.70 11.56 -2.79
CA ILE A 7 -20.20 12.54 -1.82
C ILE A 7 -19.24 11.85 -0.84
N LEU A 8 -18.28 12.61 -0.34
CA LEU A 8 -17.38 12.17 0.71
C LEU A 8 -17.98 12.52 2.08
N LYS A 9 -18.13 11.52 2.93
CA LYS A 9 -18.50 11.64 4.34
C LYS A 9 -17.38 11.14 5.21
N SER A 10 -17.20 11.72 6.40
CA SER A 10 -16.12 11.31 7.29
C SER A 10 -16.56 11.21 8.74
N TYR A 11 -15.92 10.29 9.47
CA TYR A 11 -16.26 9.87 10.80
C TYR A 11 -15.01 9.62 11.63
N TYR A 12 -15.13 9.69 12.96
CA TYR A 12 -14.18 9.04 13.86
C TYR A 12 -14.75 7.69 14.30
N VAL A 13 -13.90 6.66 14.22
CA VAL A 13 -14.14 5.34 14.79
C VAL A 13 -13.29 5.22 16.04
N VAL A 14 -13.91 4.86 17.15
CA VAL A 14 -13.22 4.72 18.44
C VAL A 14 -12.67 3.30 18.55
N MET A 15 -11.36 3.18 18.75
CA MET A 15 -10.68 1.91 18.91
C MET A 15 -10.76 1.38 20.35
N ARG A 16 -10.35 0.12 20.55
CA ARG A 16 -10.32 -0.60 21.84
C ARG A 16 -9.69 0.16 23.00
N ASP A 17 -8.70 1.03 22.70
CA ASP A 17 -7.95 1.83 23.65
C ASP A 17 -8.45 3.30 23.77
N GLY A 18 -9.55 3.62 23.07
CA GLY A 18 -10.14 4.94 23.04
C GLY A 18 -9.55 5.90 22.02
N VAL A 19 -8.51 5.51 21.27
CA VAL A 19 -7.97 6.31 20.17
C VAL A 19 -9.02 6.44 19.07
N ARG A 20 -9.13 7.62 18.47
CA ARG A 20 -10.09 7.94 17.41
C ARG A 20 -9.42 7.87 16.04
N ILE A 21 -9.84 6.94 15.21
CA ILE A 21 -9.33 6.75 13.85
C ILE A 21 -10.27 7.44 12.85
N ALA A 22 -9.69 8.27 11.99
CA ALA A 22 -10.44 9.04 10.99
C ALA A 22 -10.68 8.20 9.74
N VAL A 23 -11.97 8.10 9.36
CA VAL A 23 -12.42 7.33 8.21
C VAL A 23 -13.24 8.23 7.28
N SER A 24 -13.03 8.10 5.97
CA SER A 24 -13.82 8.77 4.93
C SER A 24 -14.48 7.73 4.03
N VAL A 25 -15.75 7.94 3.70
CA VAL A 25 -16.56 7.03 2.89
C VAL A 25 -17.16 7.78 1.72
N TRP A 26 -17.01 7.25 0.51
CA TRP A 26 -17.67 7.73 -0.68
C TRP A 26 -19.05 7.10 -0.81
N LEU A 27 -20.11 7.89 -0.59
CA LEU A 27 -21.51 7.45 -0.56
C LEU A 27 -22.32 8.12 -1.67
N ALA A 28 -23.48 7.53 -1.99
CA ALA A 28 -24.45 8.22 -2.85
C ALA A 28 -24.90 9.54 -2.24
N ARG A 29 -25.00 10.57 -3.05
CA ARG A 29 -25.53 11.87 -2.63
C ARG A 29 -26.99 11.78 -2.19
N LYS A 30 -27.79 10.93 -2.82
CA LYS A 30 -29.19 10.66 -2.49
C LYS A 30 -29.28 9.33 -1.77
N ALA A 31 -29.44 9.37 -0.44
CA ALA A 31 -29.44 8.19 0.43
C ALA A 31 -30.65 7.23 0.24
N GLU A 32 -31.69 7.66 -0.45
CA GLU A 32 -33.01 6.97 -0.42
C GLU A 32 -33.13 5.73 -1.31
N SER A 33 -32.08 5.33 -2.05
CA SER A 33 -32.20 4.25 -3.04
C SER A 33 -30.99 3.33 -3.22
N VAL A 34 -30.08 3.28 -2.24
CA VAL A 34 -28.88 2.48 -2.43
C VAL A 34 -28.92 1.22 -1.59
N ASN A 35 -28.99 0.07 -2.26
CA ASN A 35 -28.76 -1.22 -1.60
C ASN A 35 -27.35 -1.24 -0.96
N PRO A 36 -27.20 -1.87 0.20
CA PRO A 36 -25.89 -2.12 0.78
C PRO A 36 -24.95 -2.79 -0.24
N ARG A 37 -23.66 -2.47 -0.17
CA ARG A 37 -22.63 -2.90 -1.13
C ARG A 37 -21.41 -3.41 -0.42
N PRO A 38 -20.61 -4.29 -1.05
CA PRO A 38 -19.29 -4.61 -0.52
C PRO A 38 -18.45 -3.32 -0.44
N ALA A 39 -17.64 -3.21 0.61
CA ALA A 39 -16.74 -2.09 0.80
C ALA A 39 -15.31 -2.44 0.40
N VAL A 40 -14.56 -1.46 -0.07
CA VAL A 40 -13.12 -1.54 -0.34
C VAL A 40 -12.42 -0.56 0.59
N LEU A 41 -11.68 -1.07 1.57
CA LEU A 41 -10.92 -0.28 2.53
C LEU A 41 -9.50 -0.03 1.99
N VAL A 42 -9.07 1.21 2.07
CA VAL A 42 -7.68 1.64 1.88
C VAL A 42 -7.22 2.35 3.15
N THR A 43 -6.35 1.72 3.92
CA THR A 43 -5.68 2.36 5.06
C THR A 43 -4.40 3.01 4.59
N THR A 44 -4.19 4.26 4.95
CA THR A 44 -3.05 5.06 4.48
C THR A 44 -2.51 5.98 5.57
N ARG A 45 -1.22 6.28 5.50
CA ARG A 45 -0.63 7.37 6.28
C ARG A 45 -0.54 8.69 5.48
N TYR A 46 -0.89 8.65 4.17
CA TYR A 46 -0.67 9.75 3.23
C TYR A 46 -1.90 10.66 3.08
N TRP A 47 -2.65 10.90 4.18
CA TRP A 47 -3.87 11.67 4.23
C TRP A 47 -5.03 11.06 3.42
N ARG A 48 -5.98 10.46 4.12
CA ARG A 48 -7.20 9.87 3.53
C ARG A 48 -8.02 10.86 2.70
N ALA A 49 -7.95 12.14 3.07
CA ALA A 49 -8.63 13.23 2.38
C ALA A 49 -7.86 14.55 2.57
N ILE A 50 -7.89 15.38 1.56
CA ILE A 50 -7.19 16.66 1.48
C ILE A 50 -8.19 17.80 1.66
N ALA A 51 -7.83 18.82 2.42
CA ALA A 51 -8.56 20.08 2.51
C ALA A 51 -8.06 21.04 1.44
N PHE A 52 -9.00 21.66 0.72
CA PHE A 52 -8.73 22.62 -0.33
C PHE A 52 -9.34 23.99 0.00
N ARG A 53 -8.71 25.09 -0.45
CA ARG A 53 -9.28 26.45 -0.37
C ARG A 53 -10.62 26.54 -1.10
N GLN A 54 -10.72 25.84 -2.24
CA GLN A 54 -11.96 25.64 -2.97
C GLN A 54 -12.23 24.13 -2.97
N ASP A 55 -13.11 23.69 -2.07
CA ASP A 55 -13.39 22.25 -1.90
C ASP A 55 -14.34 21.77 -3.00
N ARG A 56 -13.84 20.86 -3.82
CA ARG A 56 -14.61 20.13 -4.82
C ARG A 56 -14.31 18.64 -4.72
N PRO A 57 -15.31 17.75 -4.77
CA PRO A 57 -15.10 16.33 -4.67
C PRO A 57 -14.06 15.79 -5.67
N GLU A 58 -14.07 16.31 -6.90
CA GLU A 58 -13.16 15.91 -7.98
C GLU A 58 -11.68 16.26 -7.73
N TYR A 59 -11.39 17.14 -6.76
CA TYR A 59 -10.02 17.44 -6.36
C TYR A 59 -9.41 16.40 -5.42
N GLN A 60 -10.25 15.58 -4.77
CA GLN A 60 -9.74 14.49 -3.93
C GLN A 60 -9.02 13.44 -4.80
N ASN A 61 -7.81 13.06 -4.42
CA ASN A 61 -7.01 12.04 -5.12
C ASN A 61 -7.76 10.71 -5.27
N SER A 62 -8.66 10.41 -4.32
CA SER A 62 -9.47 9.20 -4.32
C SER A 62 -10.72 9.26 -5.22
N PHE A 63 -11.08 10.42 -5.75
CA PHE A 63 -12.35 10.60 -6.48
C PHE A 63 -12.47 9.71 -7.72
N ALA A 64 -11.41 9.62 -8.52
CA ALA A 64 -11.41 8.79 -9.72
C ALA A 64 -11.58 7.29 -9.37
N MET A 65 -10.87 6.82 -8.35
CA MET A 65 -11.00 5.45 -7.84
C MET A 65 -12.40 5.21 -7.24
N ALA A 66 -12.91 6.16 -6.47
CA ALA A 66 -14.24 6.09 -5.88
C ALA A 66 -15.33 6.00 -6.95
N SER A 67 -15.24 6.85 -7.97
CA SER A 67 -16.18 6.84 -9.11
C SER A 67 -16.15 5.52 -9.86
N HIS A 68 -14.95 4.99 -10.13
CA HIS A 68 -14.78 3.71 -10.81
C HIS A 68 -15.36 2.54 -9.99
N LEU A 69 -15.07 2.47 -8.71
CA LEU A 69 -15.58 1.44 -7.80
C LEU A 69 -17.10 1.56 -7.62
N TRP A 70 -17.60 2.79 -7.47
CA TRP A 70 -19.04 3.05 -7.35
C TRP A 70 -19.85 2.54 -8.53
N GLN A 71 -19.37 2.77 -9.75
CA GLN A 71 -20.00 2.27 -10.99
C GLN A 71 -20.02 0.74 -11.05
N ARG A 72 -19.10 0.07 -10.37
CA ARG A 72 -18.99 -1.39 -10.30
C ARG A 72 -19.76 -2.01 -9.13
N GLY A 73 -20.39 -1.19 -8.28
CA GLY A 73 -21.18 -1.67 -7.15
C GLY A 73 -20.42 -1.75 -5.83
N TYR A 74 -19.27 -1.09 -5.70
CA TYR A 74 -18.47 -1.05 -4.49
C TYR A 74 -18.49 0.31 -3.80
N THR A 75 -18.31 0.32 -2.49
CA THR A 75 -18.15 1.54 -1.68
C THR A 75 -16.69 1.70 -1.31
N LEU A 76 -16.06 2.83 -1.67
CA LEU A 76 -14.68 3.12 -1.25
C LEU A 76 -14.67 3.73 0.15
N VAL A 77 -13.85 3.17 1.01
CA VAL A 77 -13.54 3.66 2.36
C VAL A 77 -12.04 3.95 2.45
N LEU A 78 -11.70 5.13 2.95
CA LEU A 78 -10.33 5.55 3.19
C LEU A 78 -10.14 5.77 4.68
N CYS A 79 -9.05 5.28 5.23
CA CYS A 79 -8.74 5.37 6.65
C CYS A 79 -7.35 5.99 6.82
N ASP A 80 -7.23 7.04 7.64
CA ASP A 80 -5.91 7.46 8.12
C ASP A 80 -5.42 6.47 9.17
N ALA A 81 -4.21 5.96 9.00
CA ALA A 81 -3.57 5.11 10.00
C ALA A 81 -3.42 5.86 11.34
N ARG A 82 -3.33 5.13 12.46
CA ARG A 82 -3.06 5.69 13.79
C ARG A 82 -1.88 6.67 13.73
N GLY A 83 -2.00 7.83 14.37
CA GLY A 83 -0.95 8.84 14.38
C GLY A 83 -0.65 9.46 13.02
N SER A 84 -1.63 9.51 12.11
CA SER A 84 -1.47 10.17 10.82
C SER A 84 -2.74 10.88 10.36
N GLY A 85 -2.61 11.86 9.49
CA GLY A 85 -3.73 12.57 8.91
C GLY A 85 -4.61 13.24 9.97
N ALA A 86 -5.89 12.86 10.06
CA ALA A 86 -6.80 13.31 11.11
C ALA A 86 -7.04 12.25 12.21
N SER A 87 -6.37 11.08 12.14
CA SER A 87 -6.41 10.09 13.20
C SER A 87 -5.59 10.51 14.41
N PHE A 88 -6.10 10.22 15.59
CA PHE A 88 -5.41 10.47 16.86
C PHE A 88 -4.35 9.42 17.17
N GLY A 89 -3.67 9.61 18.29
CA GLY A 89 -2.64 8.73 18.80
C GLY A 89 -1.26 9.03 18.23
N THR A 90 -0.30 8.26 18.70
CA THR A 90 1.10 8.35 18.28
C THR A 90 1.52 7.07 17.59
N ARG A 91 2.54 7.16 16.78
CA ARG A 91 3.15 6.04 16.09
C ARG A 91 4.60 5.90 16.52
N GLU A 92 4.86 4.93 17.38
CA GLU A 92 6.22 4.65 17.88
C GLU A 92 7.09 3.91 16.87
N ILE A 93 6.45 3.23 15.94
CA ILE A 93 7.03 2.62 14.73
C ILE A 93 5.93 2.52 13.68
N GLU A 94 6.29 2.53 12.41
CA GLU A 94 5.34 2.26 11.32
C GLU A 94 4.79 0.84 11.44
N MET A 95 3.51 0.65 11.12
CA MET A 95 2.85 -0.67 11.13
C MET A 95 2.93 -1.36 12.50
N SER A 96 2.84 -0.55 13.56
CA SER A 96 2.88 -1.05 14.93
C SER A 96 1.79 -2.09 15.19
N PRO A 97 1.94 -2.95 16.22
CA PRO A 97 0.88 -3.89 16.60
C PRO A 97 -0.47 -3.23 16.85
N ASP A 98 -0.49 -2.00 17.38
CA ASP A 98 -1.72 -1.25 17.59
C ASP A 98 -2.36 -0.82 16.26
N GLU A 99 -1.56 -0.37 15.30
CA GLU A 99 -2.05 -0.03 13.97
C GLU A 99 -2.65 -1.26 13.26
N VAL A 100 -2.00 -2.42 13.39
CA VAL A 100 -2.49 -3.69 12.83
C VAL A 100 -3.86 -4.06 13.45
N ALA A 101 -4.00 -3.92 14.76
CA ALA A 101 -5.27 -4.19 15.44
C ALA A 101 -6.38 -3.20 15.02
N ASP A 102 -6.05 -1.91 14.86
CA ASP A 102 -6.99 -0.87 14.41
C ASP A 102 -7.58 -1.19 13.03
N ILE A 103 -6.78 -1.74 12.11
CA ILE A 103 -7.28 -2.14 10.78
C ILE A 103 -8.40 -3.16 10.90
N GLY A 104 -8.26 -4.16 11.77
CA GLY A 104 -9.29 -5.16 12.03
C GLY A 104 -10.58 -4.53 12.57
N GLU A 105 -10.46 -3.66 13.58
CA GLU A 105 -11.61 -2.97 14.18
C GLU A 105 -12.33 -2.05 13.18
N VAL A 106 -11.58 -1.35 12.30
CA VAL A 106 -12.16 -0.55 11.22
C VAL A 106 -12.91 -1.43 10.22
N ILE A 107 -12.41 -2.62 9.88
CA ILE A 107 -13.10 -3.57 9.00
C ILE A 107 -14.44 -4.03 9.63
N GLU A 108 -14.45 -4.34 10.90
CA GLU A 108 -15.67 -4.72 11.63
C GLU A 108 -16.66 -3.55 11.70
N TRP A 109 -16.16 -2.33 11.96
CA TRP A 109 -17.00 -1.13 11.94
C TRP A 109 -17.64 -0.91 10.57
N ILE A 110 -16.87 -1.05 9.46
CA ILE A 110 -17.37 -0.92 8.09
C ILE A 110 -18.51 -1.92 7.83
N ALA A 111 -18.30 -3.18 8.19
CA ALA A 111 -19.27 -4.24 7.96
C ALA A 111 -20.60 -4.03 8.70
N ALA A 112 -20.56 -3.34 9.84
CA ALA A 112 -21.74 -3.00 10.62
C ALA A 112 -22.52 -1.78 10.10
N GLN A 113 -22.02 -1.07 9.07
CA GLN A 113 -22.68 0.12 8.55
C GLN A 113 -23.86 -0.22 7.63
N PRO A 114 -24.94 0.58 7.65
CA PRO A 114 -26.15 0.29 6.86
C PRO A 114 -25.93 0.39 5.33
N TRP A 115 -24.84 1.00 4.89
CA TRP A 115 -24.45 1.09 3.48
C TRP A 115 -23.53 -0.06 3.02
N CYS A 116 -23.04 -0.89 3.95
CA CYS A 116 -22.22 -2.07 3.68
C CYS A 116 -23.10 -3.34 3.75
N ASP A 117 -22.86 -4.30 2.89
CA ASP A 117 -23.55 -5.59 2.87
C ASP A 117 -22.90 -6.65 3.80
N GLY A 118 -21.94 -6.22 4.63
CA GLY A 118 -21.19 -7.07 5.53
C GLY A 118 -19.91 -7.66 4.93
N HIS A 119 -19.56 -7.34 3.69
CA HIS A 119 -18.37 -7.81 3.03
C HIS A 119 -17.38 -6.69 2.80
N VAL A 120 -16.09 -6.95 3.12
CA VAL A 120 -15.01 -5.98 2.97
C VAL A 120 -13.86 -6.61 2.20
N ALA A 121 -13.32 -5.85 1.25
CA ALA A 121 -12.02 -6.07 0.67
C ALA A 121 -11.04 -5.01 1.17
N THR A 122 -9.75 -5.33 1.24
CA THR A 122 -8.70 -4.35 1.44
C THR A 122 -7.91 -4.13 0.17
N SER A 123 -7.46 -2.90 -0.06
CA SER A 123 -6.71 -2.56 -1.26
C SER A 123 -5.71 -1.43 -1.00
N GLY A 124 -4.66 -1.38 -1.81
CA GLY A 124 -3.70 -0.30 -1.70
C GLY A 124 -2.47 -0.41 -2.59
N THR A 125 -1.62 0.60 -2.46
CA THR A 125 -0.30 0.68 -3.11
C THR A 125 0.72 1.14 -2.08
N SER A 126 1.93 0.57 -2.09
CA SER A 126 2.99 0.97 -1.17
C SER A 126 2.55 0.71 0.28
N TYR A 127 2.76 1.63 1.19
CA TYR A 127 2.26 1.55 2.57
C TYR A 127 0.81 1.03 2.66
N SER A 128 -0.09 1.49 1.79
CA SER A 128 -1.48 1.00 1.78
C SER A 128 -1.60 -0.44 1.28
N ALA A 129 -0.62 -0.95 0.54
CA ALA A 129 -0.55 -2.36 0.20
C ALA A 129 -0.05 -3.19 1.38
N ASP A 130 0.91 -2.66 2.14
CA ASP A 130 1.38 -3.30 3.37
C ASP A 130 0.23 -3.42 4.37
N THR A 131 -0.56 -2.36 4.59
CA THR A 131 -1.75 -2.42 5.44
C THR A 131 -2.84 -3.37 4.90
N THR A 132 -2.90 -3.58 3.57
CA THR A 132 -3.76 -4.63 2.99
C THR A 132 -3.35 -6.02 3.49
N PHE A 133 -2.07 -6.35 3.50
CA PHE A 133 -1.59 -7.62 4.04
C PHE A 133 -1.74 -7.69 5.57
N LEU A 134 -1.45 -6.61 6.28
CA LEU A 134 -1.60 -6.55 7.73
C LEU A 134 -3.07 -6.71 8.19
N SER A 135 -4.03 -6.41 7.33
CA SER A 135 -5.45 -6.67 7.62
C SER A 135 -5.79 -8.15 7.80
N PHE A 136 -4.94 -9.06 7.29
CA PHE A 136 -5.15 -10.51 7.46
C PHE A 136 -4.74 -11.01 8.85
N VAL A 137 -3.88 -10.26 9.55
CA VAL A 137 -3.32 -10.65 10.85
C VAL A 137 -4.41 -10.82 11.91
N THR A 138 -5.37 -9.90 11.96
CA THR A 138 -6.49 -9.94 12.88
C THR A 138 -7.63 -10.86 12.42
N ASN A 139 -7.56 -11.33 11.19
CA ASN A 139 -8.54 -12.24 10.58
C ASN A 139 -10.01 -11.85 10.81
N PRO A 140 -10.43 -10.59 10.52
CA PRO A 140 -11.78 -10.15 10.79
C PRO A 140 -12.78 -10.86 9.83
N PRO A 141 -13.88 -11.43 10.32
CA PRO A 141 -14.81 -12.23 9.52
C PRO A 141 -15.37 -11.54 8.26
N PRO A 142 -15.57 -10.20 8.24
CA PRO A 142 -16.03 -9.50 7.06
C PRO A 142 -15.01 -9.44 5.91
N LEU A 143 -13.71 -9.63 6.18
CA LEU A 143 -12.65 -9.54 5.17
C LEU A 143 -12.70 -10.74 4.23
N LYS A 144 -12.78 -10.50 2.92
CA LYS A 144 -12.95 -11.54 1.90
C LYS A 144 -11.78 -11.68 0.94
N VAL A 145 -11.06 -10.59 0.69
CA VAL A 145 -9.92 -10.57 -0.24
C VAL A 145 -9.04 -9.35 -0.02
N GLY A 146 -7.75 -9.50 -0.24
CA GLY A 146 -6.82 -8.39 -0.37
C GLY A 146 -6.34 -8.23 -1.82
N VAL A 147 -6.50 -7.01 -2.37
CA VAL A 147 -6.10 -6.67 -3.74
C VAL A 147 -5.14 -5.51 -3.72
N SER A 148 -3.85 -5.76 -3.91
CA SER A 148 -2.82 -4.75 -3.70
C SER A 148 -1.71 -4.75 -4.74
N ARG A 149 -0.85 -3.73 -4.67
CA ARG A 149 0.36 -3.63 -5.49
C ARG A 149 1.49 -2.94 -4.74
N ALA A 150 2.73 -3.25 -5.13
CA ALA A 150 3.94 -2.62 -4.60
C ALA A 150 4.12 -2.78 -3.08
N VAL A 151 3.99 -4.02 -2.60
CA VAL A 151 4.19 -4.42 -1.19
C VAL A 151 5.68 -4.57 -0.88
N ASP A 152 6.09 -4.08 0.25
CA ASP A 152 7.42 -4.31 0.83
C ASP A 152 7.37 -5.49 1.83
N TYR A 153 7.31 -6.72 1.32
CA TYR A 153 7.13 -7.93 2.13
C TYR A 153 8.17 -8.10 3.24
N ASP A 154 9.42 -7.80 2.95
CA ASP A 154 10.50 -7.67 3.93
C ASP A 154 11.15 -6.29 3.76
N VAL A 155 10.68 -5.31 4.51
CA VAL A 155 11.12 -3.92 4.40
C VAL A 155 12.63 -3.79 4.61
N TYR A 156 13.20 -4.58 5.52
CA TYR A 156 14.64 -4.55 5.75
C TYR A 156 15.43 -5.00 4.52
N ARG A 157 15.14 -6.21 3.99
CA ARG A 157 15.91 -6.81 2.90
C ARG A 157 15.59 -6.24 1.53
N HIS A 158 14.35 -5.81 1.30
CA HIS A 158 13.89 -5.42 -0.02
C HIS A 158 13.95 -3.91 -0.24
N LEU A 159 13.93 -3.08 0.82
CA LEU A 159 13.85 -1.63 0.69
C LEU A 159 14.93 -0.89 1.49
N MET A 160 15.02 -1.11 2.80
CA MET A 160 15.82 -0.26 3.69
C MET A 160 17.28 -0.65 3.79
N ALA A 161 17.61 -1.95 3.70
CA ALA A 161 18.99 -2.44 3.77
C ALA A 161 19.24 -3.63 2.81
N PRO A 162 19.00 -3.46 1.49
CA PRO A 162 19.28 -4.53 0.52
C PRO A 162 20.75 -4.95 0.58
N GLY A 163 20.98 -6.27 0.76
CA GLY A 163 22.32 -6.80 0.92
C GLY A 163 23.05 -6.36 2.20
N GLY A 164 22.34 -5.82 3.18
CA GLY A 164 22.90 -5.30 4.44
C GLY A 164 23.44 -3.86 4.34
N ILE A 165 23.21 -3.18 3.22
CA ILE A 165 23.65 -1.79 3.01
C ILE A 165 22.44 -0.87 3.14
N VAL A 166 22.47 0.02 4.12
CA VAL A 166 21.35 0.92 4.41
C VAL A 166 21.10 1.89 3.26
N ASN A 167 19.87 1.92 2.78
CA ASN A 167 19.38 2.86 1.76
C ASN A 167 19.08 4.22 2.40
N THR A 168 20.12 5.01 2.63
CA THR A 168 20.01 6.32 3.28
C THR A 168 19.16 7.30 2.48
N TRP A 169 19.16 7.20 1.15
CA TRP A 169 18.32 8.03 0.29
C TRP A 169 16.83 7.79 0.57
N MET A 170 16.41 6.52 0.63
CA MET A 170 15.01 6.18 0.90
C MET A 170 14.60 6.61 2.30
N ALA A 171 15.44 6.36 3.32
CA ALA A 171 15.17 6.77 4.68
C ALA A 171 15.00 8.29 4.80
N GLN A 172 15.84 9.06 4.10
CA GLN A 172 15.75 10.52 4.09
C GLN A 172 14.48 11.01 3.38
N VAL A 173 14.30 10.66 2.11
CA VAL A 173 13.19 11.17 1.28
C VAL A 173 11.83 10.79 1.87
N TRP A 174 11.69 9.55 2.32
CA TRP A 174 10.45 9.10 2.93
C TRP A 174 10.22 9.71 4.32
N GLY A 175 11.28 9.86 5.12
CA GLY A 175 11.21 10.51 6.42
C GLY A 175 10.87 12.01 6.34
N GLU A 176 11.39 12.73 5.34
CA GLU A 176 11.03 14.13 5.07
C GLU A 176 9.56 14.24 4.66
N LEU A 177 9.11 13.42 3.70
CA LEU A 177 7.73 13.36 3.24
C LEU A 177 6.76 13.11 4.40
N THR A 178 7.01 12.04 5.14
CA THR A 178 6.12 11.59 6.20
C THR A 178 6.15 12.51 7.41
N GLY A 179 7.31 13.08 7.74
CA GLY A 179 7.42 14.10 8.78
C GLY A 179 6.66 15.40 8.44
N ALA A 180 6.67 15.83 7.18
CA ALA A 180 5.85 16.97 6.74
C ALA A 180 4.35 16.63 6.82
N GLN A 181 3.96 15.41 6.47
CA GLN A 181 2.57 14.96 6.60
C GLN A 181 2.10 14.92 8.06
N ASP A 182 2.93 14.42 8.98
CA ASP A 182 2.61 14.34 10.40
C ASP A 182 2.43 15.74 11.02
N ARG A 183 3.14 16.74 10.51
CA ARG A 183 2.98 18.15 10.93
C ARG A 183 1.86 18.90 10.20
N ASN A 184 1.15 18.24 9.28
CA ASN A 184 0.18 18.89 8.38
C ASN A 184 0.78 20.05 7.57
N ASP A 185 2.03 19.92 7.18
CA ASP A 185 2.82 20.95 6.47
C ASP A 185 2.62 20.82 4.95
N ALA A 186 1.47 21.28 4.46
CA ALA A 186 1.16 21.25 3.04
C ALA A 186 2.11 22.13 2.20
N GLU A 187 2.64 23.20 2.76
CA GLU A 187 3.56 24.08 2.05
C GLU A 187 4.85 23.36 1.67
N SER A 188 5.47 22.66 2.62
CA SER A 188 6.67 21.86 2.35
C SER A 188 6.40 20.68 1.38
N LEU A 189 5.25 20.02 1.51
CA LEU A 189 4.89 18.87 0.67
C LEU A 189 4.72 19.22 -0.81
N PHE A 190 4.22 20.42 -1.08
CA PHE A 190 3.84 20.84 -2.42
C PHE A 190 4.69 22.02 -2.95
N ALA A 191 5.75 22.40 -2.24
CA ALA A 191 6.66 23.47 -2.63
C ALA A 191 7.19 23.30 -4.06
N GLY A 192 7.14 24.36 -4.84
CA GLY A 192 7.73 24.41 -6.20
C GLY A 192 6.97 23.61 -7.27
N ARG A 193 5.82 23.07 -6.97
CA ARG A 193 4.97 22.41 -7.97
C ARG A 193 4.05 23.44 -8.64
N PRO A 194 4.03 23.50 -9.98
CA PRO A 194 3.30 24.53 -10.72
C PRO A 194 1.80 24.26 -10.90
N ASP A 195 1.28 23.18 -10.35
CA ASP A 195 -0.12 22.80 -10.53
C ASP A 195 -1.05 23.68 -9.67
N GLU A 196 -2.03 24.33 -10.32
CA GLU A 196 -3.02 25.17 -9.66
C GLU A 196 -3.83 24.42 -8.58
N MET A 197 -4.10 23.14 -8.80
CA MET A 197 -4.78 22.27 -7.84
C MET A 197 -3.93 22.13 -6.56
N ILE A 198 -2.62 21.95 -6.71
CA ILE A 198 -1.67 21.79 -5.60
C ILE A 198 -1.58 23.09 -4.78
N ASN A 199 -1.57 24.24 -5.43
CA ASN A 199 -1.58 25.54 -4.77
C ASN A 199 -2.88 25.81 -3.98
N ASN A 200 -3.93 25.03 -4.24
CA ASN A 200 -5.19 25.09 -3.53
C ASN A 200 -5.23 24.20 -2.26
N VAL A 201 -4.25 23.33 -2.06
CA VAL A 201 -4.16 22.46 -0.87
C VAL A 201 -3.83 23.29 0.37
N ILE A 202 -4.55 23.03 1.47
CA ILE A 202 -4.30 23.65 2.78
C ILE A 202 -3.91 22.65 3.87
N GLY A 203 -4.03 21.35 3.60
CA GLY A 203 -3.63 20.30 4.53
C GLY A 203 -4.60 19.12 4.56
N VAL A 204 -4.64 18.45 5.69
CA VAL A 204 -5.55 17.33 5.97
C VAL A 204 -6.99 17.84 6.09
N ARG A 205 -7.92 17.11 5.51
CA ARG A 205 -9.35 17.39 5.70
C ARG A 205 -9.80 16.87 7.07
N PRO A 206 -10.35 17.75 7.95
CA PRO A 206 -11.01 17.34 9.18
C PRO A 206 -12.15 16.36 8.92
N VAL A 207 -12.56 15.61 9.94
CA VAL A 207 -13.81 14.83 9.83
C VAL A 207 -15.02 15.77 9.87
N ASP A 208 -16.14 15.31 9.32
CA ASP A 208 -17.35 16.16 9.19
C ASP A 208 -17.89 16.71 10.53
N ALA A 209 -17.61 16.02 11.64
CA ALA A 209 -17.98 16.46 12.98
C ALA A 209 -17.10 17.58 13.53
N ASP A 210 -15.87 17.70 13.04
CA ASP A 210 -14.87 18.71 13.47
C ASP A 210 -15.04 20.00 12.65
N LYS A 211 -15.99 20.83 13.05
CA LYS A 211 -16.37 22.02 12.29
C LYS A 211 -15.38 23.17 12.36
N ASP A 212 -14.65 23.26 13.46
CA ASP A 212 -13.69 24.32 13.77
C ASP A 212 -12.24 23.89 13.64
N GLY A 213 -11.98 22.60 13.36
CA GLY A 213 -10.64 22.03 13.21
C GLY A 213 -9.94 21.78 14.54
N ALA A 214 -10.63 21.87 15.68
CA ALA A 214 -10.03 21.70 16.99
C ALA A 214 -9.58 20.26 17.21
N MET A 215 -10.38 19.26 16.79
CA MET A 215 -10.01 17.85 16.90
C MET A 215 -8.83 17.48 15.98
N LEU A 216 -8.77 18.07 14.79
CA LEU A 216 -7.62 17.91 13.89
C LEU A 216 -6.35 18.49 14.51
N ALA A 217 -6.44 19.68 15.13
CA ALA A 217 -5.29 20.28 15.79
C ALA A 217 -4.77 19.42 16.96
N GLU A 218 -5.68 18.82 17.75
CA GLU A 218 -5.30 17.86 18.80
C GLU A 218 -4.62 16.61 18.21
N ALA A 219 -5.17 16.02 17.15
CA ALA A 219 -4.59 14.87 16.50
C ALA A 219 -3.17 15.17 15.96
N ILE A 220 -2.96 16.33 15.32
CA ILE A 220 -1.63 16.75 14.85
C ILE A 220 -0.66 16.97 16.02
N ALA A 221 -1.15 17.41 17.18
CA ALA A 221 -0.31 17.54 18.38
C ALA A 221 0.18 16.16 18.86
N ASP A 222 -0.65 15.12 18.81
CA ASP A 222 -0.25 13.75 19.13
C ASP A 222 0.89 13.27 18.19
N HIS A 223 0.87 13.67 16.93
CA HIS A 223 1.85 13.23 15.93
C HIS A 223 3.26 13.77 16.13
N GLN A 224 3.46 14.78 16.96
CA GLN A 224 4.77 15.40 17.18
C GLN A 224 5.81 14.45 17.76
N THR A 225 5.38 13.36 18.37
CA THR A 225 6.26 12.33 18.96
C THR A 225 6.38 11.07 18.10
N ASN A 226 5.84 11.09 16.89
CA ASN A 226 5.90 9.96 15.96
C ASN A 226 7.34 9.56 15.65
N PHE A 227 7.53 8.26 15.48
CA PHE A 227 8.73 7.71 14.87
C PHE A 227 8.98 8.34 13.49
N ASN A 228 10.21 8.79 13.27
CA ASN A 228 10.64 9.32 12.00
C ASN A 228 11.78 8.48 11.41
N THR A 229 11.55 7.91 10.24
CA THR A 229 12.48 6.99 9.57
C THR A 229 13.84 7.64 9.26
N GLN A 230 13.90 8.93 8.94
CA GLN A 230 15.15 9.65 8.72
C GLN A 230 16.05 9.63 9.95
N ASN A 231 15.46 9.84 11.13
CA ASN A 231 16.19 9.82 12.40
C ASN A 231 16.57 8.40 12.83
N ALA A 232 15.91 7.40 12.27
CA ALA A 232 16.05 5.99 12.62
C ALA A 232 16.99 5.20 11.69
N VAL A 233 17.70 5.86 10.78
CA VAL A 233 18.62 5.21 9.82
C VAL A 233 19.56 4.21 10.50
N ARG A 234 20.07 4.53 11.68
CA ARG A 234 20.98 3.65 12.44
C ARG A 234 20.30 2.40 13.00
N LEU A 235 18.97 2.38 13.09
CA LEU A 235 18.22 1.21 13.53
C LEU A 235 18.18 0.12 12.46
N PHE A 236 18.44 0.47 11.20
CA PHE A 236 18.49 -0.50 10.10
C PHE A 236 19.85 -1.24 9.99
N GLU A 237 20.68 -1.20 11.02
CA GLU A 237 21.91 -2.01 11.06
C GLU A 237 21.60 -3.50 11.08
N PHE A 238 20.61 -3.93 11.87
CA PHE A 238 20.14 -5.31 11.92
C PHE A 238 18.62 -5.39 11.73
N ALA A 239 18.15 -6.50 11.15
CA ALA A 239 16.73 -6.72 10.86
C ALA A 239 15.85 -6.81 12.12
N ASP A 240 16.44 -7.05 13.29
CA ASP A 240 15.77 -7.18 14.58
C ASP A 240 16.14 -6.06 15.58
N SER A 241 16.77 -4.98 15.10
CA SER A 241 17.08 -3.82 15.93
C SER A 241 15.84 -3.30 16.64
N THR A 242 15.98 -2.95 17.91
CA THR A 242 14.88 -2.44 18.73
C THR A 242 14.84 -0.91 18.73
N ILE A 243 13.66 -0.35 18.98
CA ILE A 243 13.47 1.10 19.11
C ILE A 243 14.10 1.55 20.45
N PRO A 244 14.92 2.62 20.47
CA PRO A 244 15.51 3.14 21.70
C PRO A 244 14.43 3.47 22.75
N GLY A 245 14.58 2.89 23.94
CA GLY A 245 13.60 3.05 25.02
C GLY A 245 12.37 2.13 24.95
N ARG A 246 12.21 1.35 23.87
CA ARG A 246 11.10 0.41 23.66
C ARG A 246 11.66 -0.96 23.20
N PRO A 247 12.21 -1.77 24.12
CA PRO A 247 12.78 -3.07 23.77
C PRO A 247 11.74 -4.09 23.29
N ASP A 248 10.48 -3.84 23.53
CA ASP A 248 9.32 -4.59 23.04
C ASP A 248 9.00 -4.28 21.57
N LEU A 249 9.46 -3.15 21.02
CA LEU A 249 9.30 -2.79 19.64
C LEU A 249 10.61 -2.95 18.85
N SER A 250 10.51 -3.65 17.73
CA SER A 250 11.61 -3.88 16.81
C SER A 250 11.21 -3.47 15.39
N ILE A 251 12.19 -3.08 14.58
CA ILE A 251 11.97 -2.77 13.16
C ILE A 251 11.42 -3.96 12.36
N LYS A 252 11.46 -5.17 12.89
CA LYS A 252 10.82 -6.33 12.26
C LYS A 252 9.31 -6.15 12.06
N PHE A 253 8.63 -5.34 12.92
CA PHE A 253 7.20 -5.08 12.80
C PHE A 253 6.81 -4.31 11.55
N ILE A 254 7.73 -3.54 10.96
CA ILE A 254 7.47 -2.87 9.67
C ILE A 254 7.51 -3.82 8.48
N SER A 255 7.90 -5.09 8.68
CA SER A 255 7.95 -6.11 7.63
C SER A 255 6.77 -7.06 7.75
N ILE A 256 5.98 -7.17 6.71
CA ILE A 256 4.85 -8.11 6.60
C ILE A 256 5.30 -9.55 6.88
N TYR A 257 6.51 -9.88 6.46
CA TYR A 257 7.16 -11.17 6.74
C TYR A 257 7.09 -11.57 8.21
N HIS A 258 7.09 -10.62 9.14
CA HIS A 258 7.00 -10.89 10.57
C HIS A 258 5.68 -11.55 10.99
N TYR A 259 4.61 -11.29 10.25
CA TYR A 259 3.24 -11.74 10.53
C TYR A 259 2.79 -12.90 9.62
N GLN A 260 3.73 -13.61 8.98
CA GLN A 260 3.34 -14.60 7.98
C GLN A 260 2.48 -15.73 8.55
N ASP A 261 2.69 -16.15 9.79
CA ASP A 261 1.94 -17.25 10.41
C ASP A 261 0.48 -16.86 10.65
N GLU A 262 0.22 -15.65 11.16
CA GLU A 262 -1.10 -15.09 11.36
C GLU A 262 -1.82 -14.89 10.02
N MET A 263 -1.12 -14.37 9.01
CA MET A 263 -1.70 -14.20 7.68
C MET A 263 -2.10 -15.53 7.05
N GLN A 264 -1.27 -16.56 7.18
CA GLN A 264 -1.59 -17.90 6.69
C GLN A 264 -2.80 -18.50 7.41
N ALA A 265 -2.92 -18.26 8.73
CA ALA A 265 -4.07 -18.74 9.52
C ALA A 265 -5.39 -18.11 9.07
N SER A 266 -5.38 -16.90 8.50
CA SER A 266 -6.60 -16.25 7.97
C SER A 266 -7.13 -16.93 6.71
N ALA A 267 -6.28 -17.59 5.93
CA ALA A 267 -6.58 -18.13 4.61
C ALA A 267 -7.23 -17.12 3.63
N THR A 268 -7.14 -15.81 3.92
CA THR A 268 -7.71 -14.75 3.07
C THR A 268 -7.04 -14.76 1.69
N PRO A 269 -7.81 -14.77 0.58
CA PRO A 269 -7.26 -14.73 -0.77
C PRO A 269 -6.47 -13.45 -1.05
N ILE A 270 -5.38 -13.59 -1.78
CA ILE A 270 -4.44 -12.52 -2.12
C ILE A 270 -4.41 -12.34 -3.63
N VAL A 271 -4.64 -11.13 -4.11
CA VAL A 271 -4.31 -10.72 -5.48
C VAL A 271 -3.28 -9.60 -5.40
N TYR A 272 -2.07 -9.90 -5.81
CA TYR A 272 -0.94 -8.98 -5.65
C TYR A 272 -0.21 -8.73 -6.95
N ARG A 273 0.17 -7.46 -7.17
CA ARG A 273 0.91 -7.02 -8.36
C ARG A 273 2.20 -6.30 -7.96
N ALA A 274 3.30 -6.71 -8.59
CA ALA A 274 4.61 -6.11 -8.43
C ALA A 274 5.17 -5.63 -9.76
N GLY A 275 6.12 -4.69 -9.70
CA GLY A 275 6.84 -4.20 -10.86
C GLY A 275 8.31 -4.62 -10.87
N TRP A 276 8.86 -5.00 -12.03
CA TRP A 276 10.30 -5.24 -12.19
C TRP A 276 11.13 -3.96 -11.94
N TYR A 277 10.52 -2.79 -12.12
CA TYR A 277 11.15 -1.47 -11.95
C TYR A 277 10.66 -0.77 -10.70
N ASP A 278 10.48 -1.53 -9.62
CA ASP A 278 9.91 -1.05 -8.37
C ASP A 278 10.67 -1.63 -7.16
N SER A 279 11.90 -1.14 -6.96
CA SER A 279 12.74 -1.56 -5.84
C SER A 279 12.75 -3.09 -5.64
N GLY A 280 12.56 -3.58 -4.42
CA GLY A 280 12.49 -4.99 -4.06
C GLY A 280 11.09 -5.64 -4.18
N THR A 281 10.08 -4.94 -4.71
CA THR A 281 8.69 -5.46 -4.72
C THR A 281 8.53 -6.74 -5.55
N ALA A 282 9.30 -6.89 -6.63
CA ALA A 282 9.34 -8.14 -7.40
C ALA A 282 9.92 -9.31 -6.58
N LEU A 283 10.97 -9.05 -5.78
CA LEU A 283 11.52 -10.06 -4.85
C LEU A 283 10.50 -10.39 -3.74
N GLY A 284 9.81 -9.36 -3.24
CA GLY A 284 8.69 -9.53 -2.31
C GLY A 284 7.58 -10.41 -2.89
N ALA A 285 7.22 -10.21 -4.17
CA ALA A 285 6.23 -11.02 -4.87
C ALA A 285 6.62 -12.51 -4.90
N MET A 286 7.88 -12.81 -5.24
CA MET A 286 8.39 -14.18 -5.24
C MET A 286 8.39 -14.78 -3.82
N SER A 287 8.75 -13.98 -2.81
CA SER A 287 8.73 -14.40 -1.42
C SER A 287 7.30 -14.70 -0.95
N ILE A 288 6.33 -13.85 -1.26
CA ILE A 288 4.90 -14.07 -0.97
C ILE A 288 4.43 -15.36 -1.64
N PHE A 289 4.75 -15.55 -2.93
CA PHE A 289 4.33 -16.71 -3.68
C PHE A 289 4.84 -18.02 -3.08
N THR A 290 6.09 -18.03 -2.60
CA THR A 290 6.75 -19.25 -2.08
C THR A 290 6.49 -19.49 -0.59
N SER A 291 6.21 -18.44 0.21
CA SER A 291 6.15 -18.54 1.67
C SER A 291 4.73 -18.61 2.23
N LEU A 292 3.76 -17.94 1.61
CA LEU A 292 2.39 -17.94 2.11
C LEU A 292 1.57 -19.09 1.53
N SER A 293 0.74 -19.72 2.35
CA SER A 293 -0.20 -20.77 1.95
C SER A 293 -1.58 -20.24 1.55
N ASN A 294 -1.87 -18.95 1.75
CA ASN A 294 -3.11 -18.32 1.31
C ASN A 294 -3.36 -18.57 -0.19
N PRO A 295 -4.61 -18.78 -0.63
CA PRO A 295 -4.93 -18.76 -2.04
C PRO A 295 -4.43 -17.44 -2.66
N LYS A 296 -3.65 -17.50 -3.74
CA LYS A 296 -2.99 -16.29 -4.24
C LYS A 296 -2.83 -16.26 -5.75
N ARG A 297 -2.99 -15.05 -6.29
CA ARG A 297 -2.62 -14.72 -7.67
C ARG A 297 -1.59 -13.61 -7.62
N ILE A 298 -0.38 -13.90 -8.04
CA ILE A 298 0.74 -12.97 -8.03
C ILE A 298 1.09 -12.59 -9.47
N ILE A 299 1.23 -11.29 -9.75
CA ILE A 299 1.50 -10.80 -11.09
C ILE A 299 2.71 -9.87 -11.05
N VAL A 300 3.78 -10.22 -11.76
CA VAL A 300 5.00 -9.40 -11.85
C VAL A 300 5.16 -8.89 -13.27
N GLY A 301 5.00 -7.58 -13.44
CA GLY A 301 5.00 -6.95 -14.75
C GLY A 301 6.12 -5.92 -14.95
N PRO A 302 6.26 -5.40 -16.17
CA PRO A 302 7.25 -4.37 -16.50
C PRO A 302 6.78 -2.97 -16.06
N TRP A 303 6.46 -2.82 -14.78
CA TRP A 303 5.87 -1.61 -14.21
C TRP A 303 6.82 -0.92 -13.21
N ASN A 304 6.56 0.37 -12.99
CA ASN A 304 7.10 1.16 -11.90
C ASN A 304 6.20 1.04 -10.64
N HIS A 305 6.56 1.74 -9.57
CA HIS A 305 5.87 1.73 -8.27
C HIS A 305 4.35 2.02 -8.34
N VAL A 306 3.96 3.03 -9.12
CA VAL A 306 2.53 3.39 -9.28
C VAL A 306 1.79 2.40 -10.19
N GLY A 307 2.51 1.64 -11.02
CA GLY A 307 1.95 0.70 -11.98
C GLY A 307 1.36 1.37 -13.22
N ASN A 308 1.60 2.68 -13.39
CA ASN A 308 1.08 3.48 -14.50
C ASN A 308 2.08 3.71 -15.64
N TYR A 309 3.30 3.17 -15.50
CA TYR A 309 4.30 3.20 -16.55
C TYR A 309 4.78 1.78 -16.85
N ARG A 310 4.85 1.46 -18.13
CA ARG A 310 5.51 0.27 -18.62
C ARG A 310 6.92 0.65 -19.06
N ALA A 311 7.93 0.11 -18.43
CA ALA A 311 9.32 0.25 -18.82
C ALA A 311 9.86 -1.09 -19.31
N ASP A 312 10.64 -1.08 -20.37
CA ASP A 312 11.42 -2.22 -20.85
C ASP A 312 12.71 -1.70 -21.47
N PRO A 313 13.86 -1.80 -20.76
CA PRO A 313 15.13 -1.29 -21.23
C PRO A 313 15.70 -2.08 -22.42
N PHE A 314 15.15 -3.28 -22.71
CA PHE A 314 15.58 -4.13 -23.80
C PHE A 314 14.76 -3.94 -25.08
N GLN A 315 13.68 -3.18 -25.02
CA GLN A 315 13.03 -2.73 -26.24
C GLN A 315 13.77 -1.52 -26.76
N ALA A 316 14.35 -1.68 -27.97
CA ALA A 316 14.75 -0.55 -28.78
C ALA A 316 13.50 0.26 -29.14
N GLY A 317 13.05 1.07 -28.19
CA GLY A 317 12.07 2.10 -28.46
C GLY A 317 12.75 3.27 -29.11
N ASP A 318 11.97 4.24 -29.48
CA ASP A 318 12.37 5.60 -29.78
C ASP A 318 13.15 6.28 -28.62
N GLY A 319 13.67 5.48 -27.71
CA GLY A 319 14.78 5.77 -26.79
C GLY A 319 14.44 6.55 -25.56
N THR A 320 13.17 6.83 -25.20
CA THR A 320 13.06 7.91 -24.22
C THR A 320 11.93 7.85 -23.21
N THR A 321 10.85 7.15 -23.41
CA THR A 321 9.77 7.29 -22.43
C THR A 321 9.05 5.97 -22.15
N PRO A 322 8.99 5.55 -20.88
CA PRO A 322 8.10 4.50 -20.47
C PRO A 322 6.67 4.82 -20.95
N LYS A 323 6.01 3.87 -21.60
CA LYS A 323 4.62 4.10 -22.05
C LYS A 323 3.71 4.25 -20.85
N ALA A 324 3.03 5.38 -20.74
CA ALA A 324 2.01 5.60 -19.75
C ALA A 324 0.86 4.58 -19.92
N ILE A 325 0.43 4.01 -18.82
CA ILE A 325 -0.75 3.14 -18.75
C ILE A 325 -1.85 3.99 -18.09
N PRO A 326 -3.02 4.13 -18.71
CA PRO A 326 -4.13 4.87 -18.10
C PRO A 326 -4.47 4.30 -16.72
N MET A 327 -4.68 5.16 -15.74
CA MET A 327 -5.05 4.73 -14.38
C MET A 327 -6.32 3.88 -14.35
N GLU A 328 -7.26 4.11 -15.28
CA GLU A 328 -8.43 3.25 -15.47
C GLU A 328 -8.06 1.79 -15.74
N SER A 329 -7.00 1.52 -16.50
CA SER A 329 -6.52 0.16 -16.74
C SER A 329 -5.93 -0.45 -15.44
N VAL A 330 -5.29 0.38 -14.61
CA VAL A 330 -4.79 -0.05 -13.29
C VAL A 330 -5.95 -0.40 -12.36
N TYR A 331 -7.00 0.41 -12.34
CA TYR A 331 -8.22 0.15 -11.56
C TYR A 331 -9.01 -1.04 -12.11
N ALA A 332 -9.09 -1.21 -13.43
CA ALA A 332 -9.82 -2.32 -14.05
C ALA A 332 -9.27 -3.69 -13.63
N LEU A 333 -7.93 -3.82 -13.51
CA LEU A 333 -7.31 -5.06 -13.01
C LEU A 333 -7.67 -5.34 -11.55
N ALA A 334 -7.68 -4.30 -10.70
CA ALA A 334 -8.09 -4.45 -9.30
C ALA A 334 -9.58 -4.82 -9.20
N THR A 335 -10.45 -4.15 -9.96
CA THR A 335 -11.89 -4.42 -9.92
C THR A 335 -12.28 -5.76 -10.52
N ALA A 336 -11.57 -6.30 -11.51
CA ALA A 336 -11.79 -7.66 -11.98
C ALA A 336 -11.56 -8.69 -10.86
N SER A 337 -10.57 -8.44 -10.00
CA SER A 337 -10.31 -9.28 -8.83
C SER A 337 -11.41 -9.17 -7.76
N LEU A 338 -11.93 -7.96 -7.53
CA LEU A 338 -13.06 -7.74 -6.65
C LEU A 338 -14.33 -8.40 -7.20
N ASP A 339 -14.61 -8.23 -8.50
CA ASP A 339 -15.77 -8.84 -9.16
C ASP A 339 -15.73 -10.37 -8.99
N ALA A 340 -14.58 -11.01 -9.24
CA ALA A 340 -14.41 -12.46 -9.06
C ALA A 340 -14.59 -12.93 -7.61
N SER A 341 -14.38 -12.04 -6.64
CA SER A 341 -14.52 -12.37 -5.21
C SER A 341 -15.92 -12.13 -4.66
N PHE A 342 -16.71 -11.22 -5.27
CA PHE A 342 -17.99 -10.77 -4.72
C PHE A 342 -19.19 -11.02 -5.60
N LYS A 343 -19.03 -11.32 -6.89
CA LYS A 343 -20.14 -11.49 -7.82
C LYS A 343 -20.23 -12.94 -8.29
N GLU A 344 -21.39 -13.52 -8.15
CA GLU A 344 -21.66 -14.91 -8.53
C GLU A 344 -21.52 -15.16 -10.05
N ASP A 345 -21.79 -14.16 -10.88
CA ASP A 345 -21.72 -14.21 -12.34
C ASP A 345 -20.35 -13.84 -12.90
N ALA A 346 -19.39 -13.47 -12.06
CA ALA A 346 -18.05 -13.14 -12.51
C ALA A 346 -17.22 -14.39 -12.82
N THR A 347 -16.30 -14.24 -13.77
CA THR A 347 -15.33 -15.31 -14.06
C THR A 347 -14.42 -15.53 -12.86
N PRO A 348 -14.35 -16.74 -12.29
CA PRO A 348 -13.43 -17.04 -11.20
C PRO A 348 -12.00 -16.76 -11.59
N LEU A 349 -11.20 -16.26 -10.64
CA LEU A 349 -9.76 -16.13 -10.84
C LEU A 349 -9.08 -17.49 -10.62
N GLU A 350 -8.13 -17.79 -11.48
CA GLU A 350 -7.17 -18.84 -11.21
C GLU A 350 -6.27 -18.40 -10.05
N MET A 351 -6.22 -19.22 -9.01
CA MET A 351 -5.41 -18.97 -7.82
C MET A 351 -4.21 -19.90 -7.78
N ASP A 352 -3.29 -19.65 -6.85
CA ASP A 352 -2.00 -20.34 -6.71
C ASP A 352 -1.14 -20.28 -7.96
N VAL A 353 -1.21 -19.14 -8.65
CA VAL A 353 -0.50 -18.87 -9.90
C VAL A 353 0.38 -17.63 -9.78
N LEU A 354 1.58 -17.74 -10.32
CA LEU A 354 2.50 -16.62 -10.55
C LEU A 354 2.54 -16.32 -12.05
N GLU A 355 2.04 -15.13 -12.42
CA GLU A 355 2.21 -14.57 -13.75
C GLU A 355 3.40 -13.62 -13.75
N TYR A 356 4.26 -13.72 -14.73
CA TYR A 356 5.41 -12.82 -14.82
C TYR A 356 5.73 -12.44 -16.26
N TYR A 357 6.18 -11.21 -16.43
CA TYR A 357 6.64 -10.71 -17.72
C TYR A 357 8.14 -10.94 -17.85
N THR A 358 8.55 -11.66 -18.90
CA THR A 358 9.98 -11.88 -19.21
C THR A 358 10.50 -10.70 -20.00
N LEU A 359 11.38 -9.92 -19.38
CA LEU A 359 12.08 -8.81 -20.02
C LEU A 359 13.01 -9.32 -21.13
N GLY A 360 13.15 -8.58 -22.20
CA GLY A 360 13.94 -8.98 -23.38
C GLY A 360 13.22 -9.93 -24.32
N GLU A 361 12.55 -10.96 -23.79
CA GLU A 361 11.67 -11.83 -24.57
C GLU A 361 10.30 -11.19 -24.85
N ASN A 362 9.88 -10.24 -24.01
CA ASN A 362 8.62 -9.49 -24.10
C ASN A 362 7.37 -10.38 -24.08
N LYS A 363 7.38 -11.40 -23.24
CA LYS A 363 6.27 -12.36 -23.11
C LYS A 363 5.80 -12.49 -21.67
N TRP A 364 4.50 -12.62 -21.52
CA TRP A 364 3.89 -13.09 -20.29
C TRP A 364 4.00 -14.62 -20.20
N LYS A 365 4.33 -15.11 -19.03
CA LYS A 365 4.38 -16.51 -18.67
C LYS A 365 3.65 -16.73 -17.36
N SER A 366 3.25 -17.96 -17.08
CA SER A 366 2.63 -18.35 -15.81
C SER A 366 3.21 -19.65 -15.29
N THR A 367 3.18 -19.82 -13.98
CA THR A 367 3.63 -21.05 -13.32
C THR A 367 2.93 -21.23 -11.98
N HIS A 368 2.81 -22.47 -11.53
CA HIS A 368 2.34 -22.84 -10.19
C HIS A 368 3.48 -23.18 -9.23
N VAL A 369 4.72 -23.12 -9.69
CA VAL A 369 5.92 -23.47 -8.91
C VAL A 369 7.01 -22.45 -9.15
N TRP A 370 7.64 -21.98 -8.08
CA TRP A 370 8.80 -21.09 -8.15
C TRP A 370 9.86 -21.52 -7.10
N PRO A 371 11.16 -21.59 -7.41
CA PRO A 371 11.74 -21.42 -8.78
C PRO A 371 11.21 -22.45 -9.78
N LEU A 372 11.35 -22.13 -11.08
CA LEU A 372 10.97 -23.08 -12.14
C LEU A 372 11.76 -24.39 -11.98
N PRO A 373 11.15 -25.57 -12.27
CA PRO A 373 11.82 -26.86 -12.04
C PRO A 373 13.17 -27.02 -12.74
N GLU A 374 13.33 -26.39 -13.91
CA GLU A 374 14.57 -26.40 -14.68
C GLU A 374 15.60 -25.34 -14.25
N THR A 375 15.29 -24.50 -13.24
CA THR A 375 16.20 -23.47 -12.75
C THR A 375 17.48 -24.10 -12.20
N ARG A 376 18.63 -23.62 -12.68
CA ARG A 376 19.95 -23.98 -12.16
C ARG A 376 20.61 -22.75 -11.55
N MET A 377 21.12 -22.92 -10.35
CA MET A 377 21.91 -21.89 -9.68
C MET A 377 23.36 -22.03 -10.11
N GLU A 378 23.89 -20.99 -10.75
CA GLU A 378 25.30 -20.89 -11.11
C GLU A 378 25.99 -19.81 -10.28
N ARG A 379 27.17 -20.15 -9.74
CA ARG A 379 28.00 -19.18 -9.04
C ARG A 379 28.92 -18.52 -10.07
N MET A 380 28.85 -17.19 -10.10
CA MET A 380 29.76 -16.37 -10.91
C MET A 380 30.59 -15.47 -10.01
N TYR A 381 31.85 -15.27 -10.35
CA TYR A 381 32.79 -14.44 -9.63
C TYR A 381 33.06 -13.14 -10.37
N LEU A 382 33.11 -12.05 -9.65
CA LEU A 382 33.56 -10.76 -10.16
C LEU A 382 35.05 -10.85 -10.48
N SER A 383 35.45 -10.32 -11.62
CA SER A 383 36.81 -10.30 -12.09
C SER A 383 37.31 -8.87 -12.29
N ALA A 384 38.61 -8.67 -12.22
CA ALA A 384 39.25 -7.34 -12.32
C ALA A 384 38.97 -6.60 -13.66
N ASP A 385 38.63 -7.33 -14.69
CA ASP A 385 38.25 -6.79 -16.00
C ASP A 385 36.75 -6.43 -16.13
N SER A 386 36.04 -6.35 -15.00
CA SER A 386 34.60 -6.05 -14.92
C SER A 386 33.72 -7.09 -15.62
N THR A 387 34.18 -8.34 -15.70
CA THR A 387 33.39 -9.48 -16.20
C THR A 387 32.94 -10.39 -15.06
N LEU A 388 31.94 -11.22 -15.33
CA LEU A 388 31.55 -12.34 -14.48
C LEU A 388 32.14 -13.63 -15.05
N ARG A 389 32.81 -14.43 -14.21
CA ARG A 389 33.43 -15.72 -14.60
C ARG A 389 32.87 -16.87 -13.79
N VAL A 390 32.71 -18.02 -14.39
CA VAL A 390 32.30 -19.26 -13.73
C VAL A 390 33.44 -19.79 -12.86
N ASP A 391 34.69 -19.67 -13.32
CA ASP A 391 35.85 -20.08 -12.58
C ASP A 391 36.34 -18.98 -11.64
N GLN A 392 36.68 -19.36 -10.40
CA GLN A 392 37.26 -18.46 -9.44
C GLN A 392 38.66 -18.05 -9.91
N SER A 393 38.83 -16.84 -10.40
CA SER A 393 40.15 -16.26 -10.62
C SER A 393 40.80 -16.01 -9.26
N PRO A 394 42.11 -16.35 -9.06
CA PRO A 394 42.79 -15.92 -7.84
C PRO A 394 42.72 -14.39 -7.73
N PRO A 395 42.54 -13.85 -6.50
CA PRO A 395 42.46 -12.40 -6.34
C PRO A 395 43.83 -11.78 -6.67
N GLU A 396 43.94 -11.23 -7.84
CA GLU A 396 44.99 -10.27 -8.15
C GLU A 396 44.56 -8.91 -7.61
N PHE A 397 44.68 -8.73 -6.31
CA PHE A 397 44.67 -7.42 -5.69
C PHE A 397 46.07 -6.85 -5.80
N SER A 398 46.29 -5.97 -6.77
CA SER A 398 47.43 -5.08 -6.80
C SER A 398 47.15 -3.81 -6.03
#